data_4065eb9b34643cd59f6dfc5d9c87d574
#
_entry.id   4065eb9b34643cd59f6dfc5d9c87d574
#
_cell.length_a   1.000
_cell.length_b   1.000
_cell.length_c   1.000
_cell.angle_alpha   90.00
_cell.angle_beta   90.00
_cell.angle_gamma   90.00
#
_symmetry.space_group_name_H-M   'P 1'
#
loop_
_entity.id
_entity.type
_entity.pdbx_description
1 polymer ?
#
loop_
_entity_poly.entity_id
_entity_poly.type
_entity_poly.pdbx_seq_one_letter_code
_entity_poly.pdbx_strand_id
1 'polypeptide(L)'
;MENKKTNTLIHSNGPRYGEGHIFLWGENYGRRLLYVDILYVEGSGSYSEFHAIDGSRVMISYRLGVMEDSLPDDTFIRVHQSFILNWHYIDTFVGNSVKIGDRWFPVGRAYRSRLLDVLHFPEHSRQNSK
;
A
#
# COMPACT_ATOMS: atom_id res chain seq x y z
N MET A 1 24.34 -9.65 -4.29
CA MET A 1 24.03 -9.85 -4.16
C MET A 1 23.71 -10.00 -3.78
N GLU A 2 23.33 -9.63 -3.66
CA GLU A 2 22.85 -9.75 -3.41
C GLU A 2 22.33 -9.66 -3.03
N ASN A 3 22.23 -9.26 -2.63
CA ASN A 3 21.60 -9.21 -2.27
C ASN A 3 21.23 -9.15 -1.65
N LYS A 4 21.20 -8.55 -1.09
CA LYS A 4 20.79 -8.57 -0.55
C LYS A 4 20.17 -8.34 -0.14
N LYS A 5 19.90 -7.78 0.22
CA LYS A 5 19.13 -7.78 0.51
C LYS A 5 18.31 -7.71 -0.02
N THR A 6 18.18 -7.18 -0.50
CA THR A 6 17.39 -7.44 -1.04
C THR A 6 17.12 -8.17 -1.52
N ASN A 7 17.17 -8.12 -1.49
CA ASN A 7 16.77 -9.00 -1.83
C ASN A 7 16.55 -9.79 -1.35
N THR A 8 16.49 -9.52 -0.68
CA THR A 8 16.24 -10.21 -0.08
C THR A 8 15.34 -10.90 -0.13
N LEU A 9 14.85 -10.56 -0.11
CA LEU A 9 13.86 -11.08 -0.08
C LEU A 9 13.57 -11.79 -1.02
N ILE A 10 13.61 -11.63 -1.65
CA ILE A 10 13.24 -12.22 -2.61
C ILE A 10 13.78 -13.36 -2.78
N HIS A 11 14.43 -13.73 -2.33
CA HIS A 11 14.95 -14.70 -2.64
C HIS A 11 14.80 -15.75 -2.04
N SER A 12 14.54 -15.72 -1.06
CA SER A 12 14.47 -16.81 -0.42
C SER A 12 13.80 -17.82 -1.14
N ASN A 13 12.75 -17.78 -1.39
CA ASN A 13 12.14 -18.77 -2.13
C ASN A 13 12.05 -18.33 -3.47
N GLY A 14 12.97 -17.54 -3.86
CA GLY A 14 12.95 -17.04 -5.16
C GLY A 14 11.74 -16.19 -5.37
N PRO A 15 11.43 -15.87 -6.59
CA PRO A 15 10.28 -15.03 -6.87
C PRO A 15 9.00 -15.73 -6.48
N ARG A 16 8.06 -14.98 -5.97
CA ARG A 16 6.73 -15.49 -5.65
C ARG A 16 5.85 -15.28 -6.85
N TYR A 17 5.96 -16.20 -7.79
CA TYR A 17 5.23 -16.10 -9.04
C TYR A 17 3.75 -16.01 -8.76
N GLY A 18 3.07 -15.19 -9.51
CA GLY A 18 1.63 -15.07 -9.38
C GLY A 18 1.19 -14.01 -8.41
N GLU A 19 2.11 -13.40 -7.67
CA GLU A 19 1.73 -12.40 -6.68
C GLU A 19 1.80 -10.99 -7.19
N GLY A 20 2.26 -10.78 -8.38
CA GLY A 20 2.28 -9.46 -8.95
C GLY A 20 3.32 -8.53 -8.36
N HIS A 21 3.66 -7.53 -9.13
CA HIS A 21 4.69 -6.60 -8.72
C HIS A 21 4.54 -5.29 -9.50
N ILE A 22 5.24 -4.27 -9.01
CA ILE A 22 5.44 -3.05 -9.77
C ILE A 22 6.94 -2.85 -9.91
N PHE A 23 7.35 -2.35 -11.07
CA PHE A 23 8.75 -2.06 -11.33
C PHE A 23 8.90 -0.55 -11.31
N LEU A 24 9.63 -0.03 -10.32
CA LEU A 24 9.77 1.39 -10.12
C LEU A 24 11.10 1.87 -10.68
N TRP A 25 11.04 2.87 -11.54
CA TRP A 25 12.24 3.41 -12.18
C TRP A 25 12.64 4.71 -11.50
N GLY A 26 13.82 4.71 -10.90
CA GLY A 26 14.44 5.92 -10.39
C GLY A 26 15.33 6.52 -11.45
N GLU A 27 16.22 7.42 -11.02
CA GLU A 27 17.10 8.09 -11.96
C GLU A 27 18.11 7.14 -12.59
N ASN A 28 18.66 6.24 -11.78
CA ASN A 28 19.77 5.43 -12.23
C ASN A 28 19.46 3.96 -12.29
N TYR A 29 18.32 3.54 -11.77
CA TYR A 29 18.05 2.12 -11.69
C TYR A 29 16.55 1.88 -11.57
N GLY A 30 16.17 0.64 -11.85
CA GLY A 30 14.80 0.20 -11.63
C GLY A 30 14.79 -0.84 -10.54
N ARG A 31 13.71 -0.90 -9.80
CA ARG A 31 13.57 -1.84 -8.70
C ARG A 31 12.20 -2.48 -8.73
N ARG A 32 12.16 -3.80 -8.60
CA ARG A 32 10.91 -4.53 -8.52
C ARG A 32 10.47 -4.61 -7.07
N LEU A 33 9.22 -4.24 -6.82
CA LEU A 33 8.60 -4.47 -5.52
C LEU A 33 7.42 -5.39 -5.72
N LEU A 34 7.36 -6.46 -4.96
CA LEU A 34 6.18 -7.30 -4.97
C LEU A 34 5.07 -6.60 -4.23
N TYR A 35 3.85 -6.71 -4.72
CA TYR A 35 2.73 -6.05 -4.07
C TYR A 35 2.61 -6.47 -2.61
N VAL A 36 2.84 -7.74 -2.32
CA VAL A 36 2.73 -8.25 -0.95
C VAL A 36 3.77 -7.63 -0.02
N ASP A 37 4.84 -7.07 -0.57
CA ASP A 37 5.90 -6.46 0.23
C ASP A 37 5.68 -4.96 0.44
N ILE A 38 4.64 -4.38 -0.13
CA ILE A 38 4.38 -2.95 -0.01
C ILE A 38 3.32 -2.72 1.06
N LEU A 39 3.66 -1.93 2.07
CA LEU A 39 2.70 -1.57 3.12
C LEU A 39 1.81 -0.42 2.70
N TYR A 40 2.41 0.64 2.17
CA TYR A 40 1.65 1.81 1.76
C TYR A 40 2.49 2.71 0.87
N VAL A 41 1.82 3.64 0.23
CA VAL A 41 2.46 4.64 -0.61
C VAL A 41 2.01 6.01 -0.12
N GLU A 42 2.96 6.89 0.12
CA GLU A 42 2.69 8.23 0.58
C GLU A 42 3.02 9.23 -0.51
N GLY A 43 2.09 10.14 -0.79
CA GLY A 43 2.29 11.16 -1.79
C GLY A 43 2.75 12.46 -1.18
N SER A 44 3.63 13.16 -1.89
CA SER A 44 4.11 14.46 -1.48
C SER A 44 4.34 15.28 -2.74
N GLY A 45 3.33 16.07 -3.11
CA GLY A 45 3.41 16.85 -4.33
C GLY A 45 3.57 15.98 -5.54
N SER A 46 4.68 16.15 -6.25
CA SER A 46 4.96 15.41 -7.48
C SER A 46 5.60 14.06 -7.23
N TYR A 47 5.81 13.69 -5.99
CA TYR A 47 6.53 12.47 -5.66
C TYR A 47 5.65 11.49 -4.92
N SER A 48 6.00 10.21 -5.02
CA SER A 48 5.37 9.16 -4.25
C SER A 48 6.46 8.31 -3.63
N GLU A 49 6.24 7.90 -2.37
CA GLU A 49 7.22 7.11 -1.65
C GLU A 49 6.57 5.79 -1.26
N PHE A 50 7.16 4.69 -1.73
CA PHE A 50 6.69 3.34 -1.43
C PHE A 50 7.40 2.84 -0.17
N HIS A 51 6.63 2.34 0.78
CA HIS A 51 7.15 1.83 2.04
C HIS A 51 6.97 0.32 2.08
N ALA A 52 8.08 -0.40 2.20
CA ALA A 52 8.07 -1.85 2.15
C ALA A 52 8.11 -2.46 3.54
N ILE A 53 7.75 -3.75 3.61
CA ILE A 53 7.67 -4.46 4.88
C ILE A 53 9.02 -4.58 5.57
N ASP A 54 10.12 -4.55 4.82
CA ASP A 54 11.45 -4.63 5.41
C ASP A 54 11.99 -3.29 5.86
N GLY A 55 11.17 -2.24 5.78
CA GLY A 55 11.57 -0.90 6.18
C GLY A 55 12.20 -0.09 5.08
N SER A 56 12.46 -0.68 3.93
CA SER A 56 13.04 0.09 2.84
C SER A 56 11.98 0.99 2.19
N ARG A 57 12.46 2.03 1.54
CA ARG A 57 11.60 3.01 0.89
C ARG A 57 12.12 3.31 -0.49
N VAL A 58 11.20 3.52 -1.43
CA VAL A 58 11.53 3.86 -2.79
C VAL A 58 10.74 5.09 -3.18
N MET A 59 11.43 6.16 -3.53
CA MET A 59 10.77 7.40 -3.93
C MET A 59 10.85 7.55 -5.45
N ILE A 60 9.74 7.91 -6.05
CA ILE A 60 9.68 8.09 -7.49
C ILE A 60 8.99 9.41 -7.82
N SER A 61 9.26 9.93 -9.00
CA SER A 61 8.81 11.26 -9.42
C SER A 61 7.48 11.19 -10.15
N TYR A 62 6.49 10.56 -9.51
CA TYR A 62 5.12 10.52 -10.01
C TYR A 62 4.17 10.85 -8.88
N ARG A 63 3.11 11.57 -9.20
CA ARG A 63 2.09 11.91 -8.22
C ARG A 63 1.35 10.67 -7.79
N LEU A 64 0.77 10.75 -6.61
CA LEU A 64 0.06 9.61 -6.02
C LEU A 64 -1.08 9.12 -6.90
N GLY A 65 -1.77 10.03 -7.59
CA GLY A 65 -2.85 9.61 -8.48
C GLY A 65 -2.40 8.70 -9.61
N VAL A 66 -1.18 8.93 -10.11
CA VAL A 66 -0.61 8.06 -11.15
C VAL A 66 -0.35 6.68 -10.57
N MET A 67 0.14 6.63 -9.34
CA MET A 67 0.38 5.35 -8.68
C MET A 67 -0.92 4.63 -8.40
N GLU A 68 -1.94 5.37 -8.02
CA GLU A 68 -3.26 4.79 -7.78
C GLU A 68 -3.76 4.07 -9.02
N ASP A 69 -3.57 4.67 -10.19
CA ASP A 69 -4.00 4.07 -11.44
C ASP A 69 -3.17 2.86 -11.83
N SER A 70 -1.95 2.76 -11.31
CA SER A 70 -1.02 1.69 -11.67
C SER A 70 -1.11 0.48 -10.76
N LEU A 71 -1.70 0.64 -9.59
CA LEU A 71 -1.73 -0.42 -8.59
C LEU A 71 -3.07 -1.14 -8.60
N PRO A 72 -3.09 -2.46 -8.37
CA PRO A 72 -4.34 -3.22 -8.42
C PRO A 72 -5.21 -2.92 -7.19
N ASP A 73 -6.50 -2.78 -7.42
CA ASP A 73 -7.42 -2.43 -6.35
C ASP A 73 -7.83 -3.63 -5.50
N ASP A 74 -7.46 -4.83 -5.89
CA ASP A 74 -7.66 -5.98 -5.02
C ASP A 74 -6.60 -6.05 -3.93
N THR A 75 -5.65 -5.13 -3.93
CA THR A 75 -4.57 -5.11 -2.94
C THR A 75 -4.45 -3.73 -2.30
N PHE A 76 -4.62 -2.68 -3.09
CA PHE A 76 -4.38 -1.31 -2.65
C PHE A 76 -5.62 -0.47 -2.72
N ILE A 77 -5.74 0.46 -1.78
CA ILE A 77 -6.87 1.38 -1.78
C ILE A 77 -6.42 2.77 -1.34
N ARG A 78 -6.90 3.77 -2.05
CA ARG A 78 -6.67 5.15 -1.66
C ARG A 78 -7.56 5.46 -0.47
N VAL A 79 -6.98 5.95 0.62
CA VAL A 79 -7.75 6.26 1.84
C VAL A 79 -7.69 7.73 2.19
N HIS A 80 -6.83 8.48 1.53
CA HIS A 80 -6.61 9.87 1.85
C HIS A 80 -5.94 10.52 0.65
N GLN A 81 -6.02 11.84 0.60
CA GLN A 81 -5.35 12.58 -0.45
C GLN A 81 -3.88 12.21 -0.55
N SER A 82 -3.26 11.85 0.56
CA SER A 82 -1.83 11.58 0.61
C SER A 82 -1.45 10.10 0.78
N PHE A 83 -2.42 9.19 0.90
CA PHE A 83 -2.08 7.81 1.23
C PHE A 83 -2.85 6.79 0.41
N ILE A 84 -2.11 5.81 -0.10
CA ILE A 84 -2.64 4.57 -0.65
C ILE A 84 -2.14 3.46 0.25
N LEU A 85 -3.01 2.60 0.73
CA LEU A 85 -2.63 1.54 1.67
C LEU A 85 -2.82 0.17 1.02
N ASN A 86 -1.94 -0.77 1.39
CA ASN A 86 -2.19 -2.17 1.13
C ASN A 86 -3.20 -2.62 2.19
N TRP A 87 -4.46 -2.77 1.79
CA TRP A 87 -5.52 -2.98 2.77
C TRP A 87 -5.46 -4.34 3.43
N HIS A 88 -4.69 -5.27 2.88
CA HIS A 88 -4.48 -6.55 3.55
C HIS A 88 -3.71 -6.42 4.86
N TYR A 89 -2.98 -5.32 5.04
CA TYR A 89 -2.20 -5.10 6.25
C TYR A 89 -2.91 -4.23 7.28
N ILE A 90 -4.11 -3.77 6.97
CA ILE A 90 -4.88 -2.98 7.93
C ILE A 90 -5.38 -3.91 9.02
N ASP A 91 -5.03 -3.61 10.27
CA ASP A 91 -5.47 -4.47 11.36
C ASP A 91 -6.48 -3.80 12.30
N THR A 92 -6.64 -2.49 12.24
CA THR A 92 -7.52 -1.79 13.16
C THR A 92 -8.15 -0.59 12.47
N PHE A 93 -9.42 -0.36 12.75
CA PHE A 93 -10.15 0.79 12.20
C PHE A 93 -10.89 1.44 13.37
N VAL A 94 -10.54 2.67 13.68
CA VAL A 94 -11.17 3.41 14.76
C VAL A 94 -11.52 4.80 14.27
N GLY A 95 -12.80 5.15 14.32
CA GLY A 95 -13.25 6.47 13.88
C GLY A 95 -12.95 6.68 12.41
N ASN A 96 -12.05 7.63 12.13
CA ASN A 96 -11.63 7.93 10.77
C ASN A 96 -10.17 7.62 10.57
N SER A 97 -9.65 6.59 11.26
CA SER A 97 -8.26 6.21 11.16
C SER A 97 -8.12 4.70 11.05
N VAL A 98 -7.09 4.27 10.33
CA VAL A 98 -6.75 2.86 10.24
C VAL A 98 -5.30 2.69 10.60
N LYS A 99 -4.96 1.47 11.03
CA LYS A 99 -3.63 1.18 11.54
C LYS A 99 -2.99 0.07 10.76
N ILE A 100 -1.73 0.27 10.38
CA ILE A 100 -0.88 -0.77 9.81
C ILE A 100 0.37 -0.80 10.67
N GLY A 101 0.65 -1.95 11.30
CA GLY A 101 1.77 -2.03 12.21
C GLY A 101 1.60 -1.04 13.35
N ASP A 102 2.56 -0.15 13.50
CA ASP A 102 2.50 0.85 14.56
C ASP A 102 2.01 2.21 14.08
N ARG A 103 1.63 2.32 12.83
CA ARG A 103 1.29 3.62 12.29
C ARG A 103 -0.19 3.75 12.00
N TRP A 104 -0.75 4.90 12.37
CA TRP A 104 -2.12 5.27 12.07
C TRP A 104 -2.18 6.17 10.85
N PHE A 105 -3.20 5.95 10.03
CA PHE A 105 -3.40 6.74 8.82
C PHE A 105 -4.79 7.35 8.85
N PRO A 106 -4.92 8.62 8.46
CA PRO A 106 -6.25 9.23 8.38
C PRO A 106 -7.01 8.68 7.18
N VAL A 107 -8.32 8.58 7.34
CA VAL A 107 -9.20 8.17 6.25
C VAL A 107 -10.06 9.36 5.91
N GLY A 108 -9.91 9.87 4.69
CA GLY A 108 -10.68 10.99 4.24
C GLY A 108 -12.13 10.62 4.02
N ARG A 109 -13.01 11.61 4.18
CA ARG A 109 -14.44 11.37 4.09
C ARG A 109 -14.82 10.73 2.75
N ALA A 110 -14.22 11.20 1.67
CA ALA A 110 -14.56 10.71 0.34
C ALA A 110 -14.13 9.27 0.10
N TYR A 111 -13.26 8.75 0.94
CA TYR A 111 -12.68 7.41 0.73
C TYR A 111 -13.24 6.37 1.69
N ARG A 112 -13.99 6.81 2.69
CA ARG A 112 -14.37 5.93 3.79
C ARG A 112 -15.30 4.80 3.36
N SER A 113 -16.29 5.14 2.56
CA SER A 113 -17.30 4.14 2.17
C SER A 113 -16.66 3.00 1.39
N ARG A 114 -15.76 3.34 0.48
CA ARG A 114 -15.10 2.33 -0.34
C ARG A 114 -14.19 1.45 0.49
N LEU A 115 -13.53 2.04 1.48
CA LEU A 115 -12.67 1.28 2.37
C LEU A 115 -13.48 0.29 3.19
N LEU A 116 -14.62 0.70 3.70
CA LEU A 116 -15.47 -0.21 4.47
C LEU A 116 -15.93 -1.38 3.62
N ASP A 117 -16.18 -1.13 2.34
CA ASP A 117 -16.59 -2.21 1.45
C ASP A 117 -15.49 -3.26 1.28
N VAL A 118 -14.25 -2.82 1.08
CA VAL A 118 -13.18 -3.80 0.87
C VAL A 118 -12.83 -4.54 2.14
N LEU A 119 -13.04 -3.94 3.30
CA LEU A 119 -12.72 -4.59 4.56
C LEU A 119 -13.76 -5.63 4.97
N HIS A 120 -14.88 -5.70 4.26
CA HIS A 120 -15.89 -6.75 4.47
C HIS A 120 -16.40 -6.80 5.91
N PHE A 121 -16.94 -5.68 6.37
CA PHE A 121 -17.53 -5.66 7.68
C PHE A 121 -18.71 -6.61 7.72
N PRO A 122 -18.94 -7.30 8.85
CA PRO A 122 -20.12 -8.15 8.96
C PRO A 122 -21.38 -7.34 8.78
N GLU A 123 -22.41 -8.01 8.30
CA GLU A 123 -23.67 -7.35 7.99
C GLU A 123 -24.24 -6.63 9.18
N HIS A 124 -24.25 -7.28 10.35
CA HIS A 124 -24.83 -6.67 11.52
C HIS A 124 -24.08 -5.43 11.97
N SER A 125 -22.77 -5.39 11.72
CA SER A 125 -21.99 -4.21 12.06
C SER A 125 -22.37 -3.05 11.18
N ARG A 126 -22.61 -3.28 9.90
CA ARG A 126 -23.06 -2.21 9.02
C ARG A 126 -24.42 -1.71 9.42
N GLN A 127 -25.30 -2.61 9.78
CA GLN A 127 -26.64 -2.22 10.19
C GLN A 127 -26.59 -1.38 11.44
N ASN A 128 -25.75 -1.76 12.37
CA ASN A 128 -25.64 -1.04 13.61
C ASN A 128 -25.08 0.35 13.45
N SER A 129 -24.34 0.57 12.40
CA SER A 129 -23.75 1.89 12.21
C SER A 129 -24.69 2.85 11.51
N LYS A 130 -25.91 2.49 11.26
CA LYS A 130 -26.84 3.43 10.68
C LYS A 130 -27.37 4.45 11.67
#